data_000d6aafae1bef429f663dee6b0f5bc5
#
_entry.id   000d6aafae1bef429f663dee6b0f5bc5
#
_cell.length_a   1.000
_cell.length_b   1.000
_cell.length_c   1.000
_cell.angle_alpha   90.00
_cell.angle_beta   90.00
_cell.angle_gamma   90.00
#
_symmetry.space_group_name_H-M   'P 1'
#
loop_
_entity.id
_entity.type
_entity.pdbx_description
1 polymer ?
#
loop_
_entity_poly.entity_id
_entity_poly.type
_entity_poly.pdbx_seq_one_letter_code
_entity_poly.pdbx_strand_id
1 'polypeptide(L)'
;MPETLGIGVDLCAVSRIERAIQKAHFLNRVFTEAERAYLQGRGRGAGESAAAMFAAKEAVAKALGTGFAQGIMPEQIEVTHADSGQPGARLTGAARARLERMGGGRILLSL
;
A
#
# COMPACT_ATOMS: atom_id res chain seq x y z
N MET A 1 -10.01 -12.99 -12.34
CA MET A 1 -9.18 -12.18 -13.25
C MET A 1 -8.29 -11.25 -12.47
N PRO A 2 -7.01 -11.17 -12.78
CA PRO A 2 -6.16 -10.17 -12.15
C PRO A 2 -6.52 -8.78 -12.65
N GLU A 3 -6.44 -7.79 -11.77
CA GLU A 3 -6.62 -6.40 -12.12
C GLU A 3 -5.29 -5.67 -11.96
N THR A 4 -4.99 -4.79 -12.93
CA THR A 4 -3.82 -3.93 -12.86
C THR A 4 -4.26 -2.53 -12.46
N LEU A 5 -3.68 -2.01 -11.40
CA LEU A 5 -3.96 -0.68 -10.90
C LEU A 5 -2.79 0.24 -11.20
N GLY A 6 -3.05 1.33 -11.93
CA GLY A 6 -2.05 2.36 -12.16
C GLY A 6 -2.00 3.32 -10.98
N ILE A 7 -0.80 3.62 -10.51
CA ILE A 7 -0.59 4.47 -9.34
C ILE A 7 0.20 5.71 -9.74
N GLY A 8 -0.37 6.88 -9.47
CA GLY A 8 0.31 8.16 -9.64
C GLY A 8 0.44 8.88 -8.32
N VAL A 9 1.58 9.56 -8.11
CA VAL A 9 1.83 10.30 -6.88
C VAL A 9 2.37 11.68 -7.24
N ASP A 10 1.75 12.75 -6.74
CA ASP A 10 2.22 14.10 -6.95
C ASP A 10 3.26 14.51 -5.89
N LEU A 11 3.97 15.61 -6.15
CA LEU A 11 5.01 16.10 -5.24
C LEU A 11 4.46 16.55 -3.89
N CYS A 12 3.23 17.07 -3.85
CA CYS A 12 2.60 17.48 -2.59
C CYS A 12 2.32 16.26 -1.71
N ALA A 13 1.87 15.17 -2.31
CA ALA A 13 1.64 13.92 -1.58
C ALA A 13 2.96 13.37 -1.03
N VAL A 14 4.04 13.40 -1.82
CA VAL A 14 5.36 12.97 -1.37
C VAL A 14 5.80 13.77 -0.15
N SER A 15 5.70 15.09 -0.20
CA SER A 15 6.09 15.96 0.94
C SER A 15 5.30 15.65 2.20
N ARG A 16 3.99 15.44 2.08
CA ARG A 16 3.14 15.11 3.24
C ARG A 16 3.53 13.77 3.85
N ILE A 17 3.76 12.77 3.01
CA ILE A 17 4.13 11.44 3.50
C ILE A 17 5.53 11.45 4.09
N GLU A 18 6.47 12.18 3.50
CA GLU A 18 7.81 12.33 4.08
C GLU A 18 7.76 12.86 5.51
N ARG A 19 6.89 13.83 5.77
CA ARG A 19 6.70 14.35 7.13
C ARG A 19 5.99 13.34 8.03
N ALA A 20 4.97 12.66 7.49
CA ALA A 20 4.18 11.71 8.26
C ALA A 20 5.01 10.51 8.75
N ILE A 21 5.90 9.99 7.91
CA ILE A 21 6.70 8.81 8.27
C ILE A 21 7.76 9.10 9.33
N GLN A 22 8.00 10.38 9.67
CA GLN A 22 8.83 10.74 10.80
C GLN A 22 8.16 10.37 12.14
N LYS A 23 6.86 10.16 12.13
CA LYS A 23 6.09 9.81 13.32
C LYS A 23 5.91 8.30 13.40
N ALA A 24 6.40 7.70 14.49
CA ALA A 24 6.31 6.24 14.68
C ALA A 24 4.87 5.75 14.66
N HIS A 25 3.94 6.53 15.22
CA HIS A 25 2.53 6.18 15.24
C HIS A 25 1.97 5.99 13.82
N PHE A 26 2.29 6.92 12.91
CA PHE A 26 1.85 6.81 11.52
C PHE A 26 2.47 5.59 10.83
N LEU A 27 3.77 5.40 10.98
CA LEU A 27 4.47 4.25 10.41
C LEU A 27 3.84 2.92 10.87
N ASN A 28 3.59 2.81 12.18
CA ASN A 28 3.09 1.57 12.73
C ASN A 28 1.64 1.27 12.36
N ARG A 29 0.83 2.31 12.12
CA ARG A 29 -0.58 2.12 11.75
C ARG A 29 -0.81 1.89 10.27
N VAL A 30 0.06 2.43 9.44
CA VAL A 30 -0.16 2.43 7.99
C VAL A 30 0.65 1.33 7.30
N PHE A 31 1.86 1.09 7.78
CA PHE A 31 2.79 0.17 7.13
C PHE A 31 3.05 -1.07 7.99
N THR A 32 3.11 -2.22 7.34
CA THR A 32 3.47 -3.47 8.00
C THR A 32 4.96 -3.48 8.36
N GLU A 33 5.37 -4.43 9.18
CA GLU A 33 6.78 -4.59 9.53
C GLU A 33 7.65 -4.77 8.28
N ALA A 34 7.20 -5.60 7.34
CA ALA A 34 7.94 -5.82 6.09
C ALA A 34 8.05 -4.54 5.26
N GLU A 35 6.97 -3.75 5.20
CA GLU A 35 7.00 -2.47 4.50
C GLU A 35 7.95 -1.48 5.16
N ARG A 36 7.95 -1.43 6.49
CA ARG A 36 8.87 -0.55 7.23
C ARG A 36 10.32 -0.93 7.00
N ALA A 37 10.61 -2.23 6.95
CA ALA A 37 11.96 -2.71 6.65
C ALA A 37 12.39 -2.30 5.23
N TYR A 38 11.48 -2.42 4.27
CA TYR A 38 11.73 -1.98 2.90
C TYR A 38 12.06 -0.49 2.85
N LEU A 39 11.27 0.33 3.56
CA LEU A 39 11.49 1.78 3.59
C LEU A 39 12.82 2.15 4.23
N GLN A 40 13.24 1.45 5.28
CA GLN A 40 14.55 1.68 5.90
C GLN A 40 15.69 1.45 4.91
N GLY A 41 15.54 0.48 4.02
CA GLY A 41 16.54 0.19 3.00
C GLY A 41 16.60 1.21 1.87
N ARG A 42 15.59 2.10 1.76
CA ARG A 42 15.53 3.08 0.68
C ARG A 42 16.29 4.37 0.96
N GLY A 43 16.68 4.60 2.22
CA GLY A 43 17.42 5.81 2.57
C GLY A 43 16.69 7.09 2.16
N ARG A 44 17.33 7.91 1.30
CA ARG A 44 16.73 9.17 0.82
C ARG A 44 15.47 8.97 -0.02
N GLY A 45 15.32 7.81 -0.62
CA GLY A 45 14.13 7.49 -1.42
C GLY A 45 12.93 7.04 -0.60
N ALA A 46 13.07 6.96 0.73
CA ALA A 46 12.01 6.43 1.59
C ALA A 46 10.71 7.22 1.50
N GLY A 47 10.78 8.55 1.46
CA GLY A 47 9.59 9.39 1.36
C GLY A 47 8.81 9.13 0.08
N GLU A 48 9.51 9.08 -1.05
CA GLU A 48 8.90 8.77 -2.35
C GLU A 48 8.31 7.37 -2.37
N SER A 49 9.05 6.39 -1.87
CA SER A 49 8.58 5.01 -1.80
C SER A 49 7.36 4.88 -0.89
N ALA A 50 7.37 5.53 0.27
CA ALA A 50 6.25 5.50 1.19
C ALA A 50 5.01 6.14 0.57
N ALA A 51 5.17 7.25 -0.15
CA ALA A 51 4.04 7.92 -0.82
C ALA A 51 3.44 7.02 -1.91
N ALA A 52 4.28 6.35 -2.70
CA ALA A 52 3.81 5.42 -3.72
C ALA A 52 3.09 4.22 -3.10
N MET A 53 3.64 3.68 -2.02
CA MET A 53 3.03 2.56 -1.31
C MET A 53 1.68 2.96 -0.70
N PHE A 54 1.60 4.14 -0.11
CA PHE A 54 0.34 4.64 0.46
C PHE A 54 -0.72 4.83 -0.63
N ALA A 55 -0.34 5.41 -1.76
CA ALA A 55 -1.24 5.58 -2.91
C ALA A 55 -1.72 4.22 -3.44
N ALA A 56 -0.85 3.22 -3.45
CA ALA A 56 -1.22 1.86 -3.84
C ALA A 56 -2.26 1.27 -2.88
N LYS A 57 -2.07 1.45 -1.58
CA LYS A 57 -3.04 1.00 -0.58
C LYS A 57 -4.41 1.64 -0.80
N GLU A 58 -4.43 2.94 -1.06
CA GLU A 58 -5.68 3.65 -1.35
C GLU A 58 -6.35 3.12 -2.62
N ALA A 59 -5.58 2.89 -3.68
CA ALA A 59 -6.11 2.37 -4.94
C ALA A 59 -6.72 0.98 -4.76
N VAL A 60 -6.05 0.10 -4.01
CA VAL A 60 -6.57 -1.24 -3.71
C VAL A 60 -7.86 -1.14 -2.91
N ALA A 61 -7.90 -0.29 -1.88
CA ALA A 61 -9.09 -0.10 -1.06
C ALA A 61 -10.27 0.38 -1.90
N LYS A 62 -10.03 1.29 -2.83
CA LYS A 62 -11.07 1.77 -3.76
C LYS A 62 -11.53 0.64 -4.70
N ALA A 63 -10.61 -0.18 -5.19
CA ALA A 63 -10.94 -1.31 -6.05
C ALA A 63 -11.81 -2.35 -5.31
N LEU A 64 -11.63 -2.46 -3.98
CA LEU A 64 -12.48 -3.31 -3.15
C LEU A 64 -13.87 -2.71 -2.93
N GLY A 65 -14.09 -1.47 -3.36
CA GLY A 65 -15.37 -0.78 -3.26
C GLY A 65 -15.66 -0.17 -1.90
N THR A 66 -14.70 -0.19 -0.99
CA THR A 66 -14.91 0.27 0.40
C THR A 66 -14.11 1.50 0.77
N GLY A 67 -12.98 1.75 0.10
CA GLY A 67 -11.98 2.65 0.65
C GLY A 67 -11.51 2.11 2.00
N PHE A 68 -11.00 2.98 2.86
CA PHE A 68 -10.61 2.59 4.21
C PHE A 68 -11.81 2.67 5.15
N ALA A 69 -12.77 1.78 4.92
CA ALA A 69 -14.01 1.68 5.69
C ALA A 69 -14.36 0.20 5.88
N GLN A 70 -15.39 -0.08 6.68
CA GLN A 70 -15.86 -1.44 6.92
C GLN A 70 -14.78 -2.37 7.49
N GLY A 71 -13.91 -1.81 8.34
CA GLY A 71 -12.84 -2.57 8.97
C GLY A 71 -11.58 -2.73 8.12
N ILE A 72 -11.56 -2.18 6.91
CA ILE A 72 -10.39 -2.26 6.04
C ILE A 72 -9.40 -1.16 6.41
N MET A 73 -8.22 -1.55 6.81
CA MET A 73 -7.17 -0.65 7.28
C MET A 73 -5.95 -0.72 6.34
N PRO A 74 -5.16 0.36 6.23
CA PRO A 74 -3.99 0.37 5.34
C PRO A 74 -3.01 -0.77 5.57
N GLU A 75 -2.79 -1.18 6.81
CA GLU A 75 -1.86 -2.27 7.15
C GLU A 75 -2.31 -3.63 6.63
N GLN A 76 -3.58 -3.78 6.26
CA GLN A 76 -4.12 -5.03 5.69
C GLN A 76 -3.83 -5.15 4.20
N ILE A 77 -3.32 -4.09 3.59
CA ILE A 77 -2.96 -4.06 2.17
C ILE A 77 -1.45 -3.86 2.09
N GLU A 78 -0.71 -4.94 2.15
CA GLU A 78 0.75 -4.88 2.15
C GLU A 78 1.27 -4.79 0.72
N VAL A 79 2.06 -3.75 0.44
CA VAL A 79 2.74 -3.62 -0.85
C VAL A 79 4.02 -4.43 -0.78
N THR A 80 4.19 -5.35 -1.72
CA THR A 80 5.35 -6.23 -1.79
C THR A 80 6.21 -5.88 -3.00
N HIS A 81 7.48 -6.24 -2.93
CA HIS A 81 8.41 -6.05 -4.03
C HIS A 81 9.16 -7.37 -4.26
N ALA A 82 9.05 -7.93 -5.45
CA ALA A 82 9.80 -9.11 -5.83
C ALA A 82 11.29 -8.75 -5.98
N ASP A 83 12.16 -9.73 -6.06
CA ASP A 83 13.59 -9.51 -6.28
C ASP A 83 13.85 -8.72 -7.56
N SER A 84 12.99 -8.86 -8.55
CA SER A 84 13.03 -8.09 -9.80
C SER A 84 12.60 -6.64 -9.63
N GLY A 85 12.07 -6.27 -8.46
CA GLY A 85 11.48 -4.95 -8.20
C GLY A 85 9.99 -4.86 -8.52
N GLN A 86 9.40 -5.91 -9.09
CA GLN A 86 7.98 -5.91 -9.44
C GLN A 86 7.12 -5.73 -8.20
N PRO A 87 6.24 -4.71 -8.17
CA PRO A 87 5.35 -4.51 -7.03
C PRO A 87 4.15 -5.45 -7.06
N GLY A 88 3.67 -5.80 -5.89
CA GLY A 88 2.45 -6.59 -5.73
C GLY A 88 1.73 -6.17 -4.46
N ALA A 89 0.56 -6.76 -4.23
CA ALA A 89 -0.21 -6.51 -3.02
C ALA A 89 -0.61 -7.82 -2.38
N ARG A 90 -0.43 -7.88 -1.05
CA ARG A 90 -0.87 -9.01 -0.24
C ARG A 90 -1.91 -8.50 0.75
N LEU A 91 -3.10 -9.09 0.71
CA LEU A 91 -4.20 -8.68 1.55
C LEU A 91 -4.36 -9.61 2.74
N THR A 92 -4.70 -9.03 3.89
CA THR A 92 -4.98 -9.76 5.13
C THR A 92 -6.27 -9.23 5.75
N GLY A 93 -6.76 -9.92 6.76
CA GLY A 93 -7.91 -9.45 7.56
C GLY A 93 -9.14 -9.13 6.73
N ALA A 94 -9.78 -8.01 7.06
CA ALA A 94 -11.01 -7.58 6.40
C ALA A 94 -10.83 -7.31 4.91
N ALA A 95 -9.65 -6.82 4.50
CA ALA A 95 -9.36 -6.57 3.09
C ALA A 95 -9.36 -7.88 2.30
N ARG A 96 -8.73 -8.91 2.83
CA ARG A 96 -8.72 -10.22 2.19
C ARG A 96 -10.11 -10.84 2.13
N ALA A 97 -10.87 -10.74 3.22
CA ALA A 97 -12.23 -11.26 3.27
C ALA A 97 -13.12 -10.57 2.22
N ARG A 98 -12.95 -9.27 2.06
CA ARG A 98 -13.70 -8.52 1.04
C ARG A 98 -13.35 -8.99 -0.37
N LEU A 99 -12.07 -9.17 -0.67
CA LEU A 99 -11.63 -9.67 -1.96
C LEU A 99 -12.23 -11.05 -2.26
N GLU A 100 -12.23 -11.93 -1.28
CA GLU A 100 -12.81 -13.27 -1.42
C GLU A 100 -14.31 -13.21 -1.70
N ARG A 101 -15.05 -12.30 -1.04
CA ARG A 101 -16.48 -12.10 -1.32
C ARG A 101 -16.74 -11.57 -2.71
N MET A 102 -15.79 -10.86 -3.31
CA MET A 102 -15.89 -10.36 -4.68
C MET A 102 -15.51 -11.42 -5.73
N GLY A 103 -15.21 -12.64 -5.30
CA GLY A 103 -14.82 -13.72 -6.20
C GLY A 103 -13.33 -14.03 -6.21
N GLY A 104 -12.56 -13.33 -5.37
CA GLY A 104 -11.12 -13.53 -5.29
C GLY A 104 -10.38 -12.89 -6.46
N GLY A 105 -9.19 -13.43 -6.74
CA GLY A 105 -8.35 -12.94 -7.82
C GLY A 105 -7.05 -12.34 -7.30
N ARG A 106 -6.26 -11.80 -8.23
CA ARG A 106 -5.01 -11.14 -7.91
C ARG A 106 -5.09 -9.67 -8.26
N ILE A 107 -4.39 -8.87 -7.48
CA ILE A 107 -4.24 -7.43 -7.74
C ILE A 107 -2.80 -7.19 -8.16
N LEU A 108 -2.64 -6.60 -9.34
CA LEU A 108 -1.34 -6.21 -9.87
C LEU A 108 -1.20 -4.71 -9.77
N LEU A 109 -0.03 -4.26 -9.33
CA LEU A 109 0.25 -2.83 -9.18
C LEU A 109 1.23 -2.37 -10.25
N SER A 110 1.02 -1.14 -10.73
CA SER A 110 1.95 -0.44 -11.61
C SER A 110 2.28 0.89 -10.93
N LEU A 111 3.46 0.93 -10.36
CA LEU A 111 3.94 2.12 -9.64
C LEU A 111 4.80 3.02 -10.52
#